data_f1c26cc873a7f4a6ba56759e18a6e329
#
_entry.id   f1c26cc873a7f4a6ba56759e18a6e329
#
_cell.length_a   1.000
_cell.length_b   1.000
_cell.length_c   1.000
_cell.angle_alpha   90.00
_cell.angle_beta   90.00
_cell.angle_gamma   90.00
#
_symmetry.space_group_name_H-M   'P 1'
#
loop_
_entity.id
_entity.type
_entity.pdbx_description
1 polymer ?
#
loop_
_entity_poly.entity_id
_entity_poly.type
_entity_poly.pdbx_seq_one_letter_code
_entity_poly.pdbx_strand_id
1 'polypeptide(L)'
;VGSEMCIRDRGHVDVYGADMQVLFAFNAHRRFVADACVTEDGGYLAAVTMGQADSVFISNLVIYDLTQEDPVADYAVPDGLVTAMTGRGDRILTVTDTCLAVGNTAGKLLGTYSYNGEYLREYDLGGEDYTVLQLNRYQSGSVGRLVTVDDDGEEIASLDVAEEVRDVSACGRYLSVLYADRLMVYNRQLQVYATLHGPEHTREVLTRADGSVLMIGADSAELFLP
;
A
#
# COMPACT_ATOMS: atom_id res chain seq x y z
N VAL A 1 -17.75 -0.43 -10.31
CA VAL A 1 -17.28 -0.79 -11.66
C VAL A 1 -15.80 -1.04 -11.54
N GLY A 2 -15.37 -2.30 -11.55
CA GLY A 2 -13.95 -2.64 -11.49
C GLY A 2 -13.26 -2.20 -12.77
N SER A 3 -12.24 -1.35 -12.68
CA SER A 3 -11.30 -1.07 -13.76
C SER A 3 -10.07 -1.92 -13.53
N GLU A 4 -9.58 -2.58 -14.55
CA GLU A 4 -8.31 -3.31 -14.50
C GLU A 4 -7.23 -2.46 -15.15
N MET A 5 -6.04 -2.47 -14.55
CA MET A 5 -4.89 -1.70 -15.05
C MET A 5 -3.78 -2.64 -15.43
N CYS A 6 -3.13 -2.38 -16.58
CA CYS A 6 -1.95 -3.12 -17.02
C CYS A 6 -0.81 -2.15 -17.34
N ILE A 7 0.32 -2.31 -16.67
CA ILE A 7 1.56 -1.59 -17.01
C ILE A 7 2.23 -2.34 -18.14
N ARG A 8 2.32 -1.69 -19.30
CA ARG A 8 3.01 -2.22 -20.47
C ARG A 8 4.22 -1.38 -20.76
N ASP A 9 5.37 -2.01 -20.81
CA ASP A 9 6.63 -1.35 -21.11
C ASP A 9 7.00 -0.22 -20.12
N ARG A 10 8.21 0.29 -20.19
CA ARG A 10 8.84 1.16 -19.17
C ARG A 10 8.21 2.54 -18.97
N GLY A 11 7.15 2.87 -19.64
CA GLY A 11 6.54 4.19 -19.57
C GLY A 11 5.10 4.25 -20.07
N HIS A 12 4.46 3.11 -20.27
CA HIS A 12 3.09 3.04 -20.80
C HIS A 12 2.16 2.35 -19.81
N VAL A 13 0.98 2.94 -19.60
CA VAL A 13 -0.09 2.42 -18.75
C VAL A 13 -1.39 2.46 -19.53
N ASP A 14 -2.06 1.31 -19.62
CA ASP A 14 -3.42 1.19 -20.14
C ASP A 14 -4.40 0.94 -19.01
N VAL A 15 -5.52 1.64 -18.98
CA VAL A 15 -6.65 1.40 -18.09
C VAL A 15 -7.77 0.74 -18.88
N TYR A 16 -8.22 -0.42 -18.39
CA TYR A 16 -9.29 -1.20 -19.02
C TYR A 16 -10.58 -1.10 -18.20
N GLY A 17 -11.71 -1.06 -18.88
CA GLY A 17 -13.01 -1.25 -18.27
C GLY A 17 -13.29 -2.74 -18.00
N ALA A 18 -14.39 -3.01 -17.27
CA ALA A 18 -14.84 -4.38 -17.00
C ALA A 18 -15.18 -5.20 -18.29
N ASP A 19 -15.39 -4.54 -19.40
CA ASP A 19 -15.60 -5.13 -20.72
C ASP A 19 -14.30 -5.37 -21.51
N MET A 20 -13.15 -5.15 -20.86
CA MET A 20 -11.80 -5.25 -21.43
C MET A 20 -11.52 -4.27 -22.58
N GLN A 21 -12.31 -3.19 -22.70
CA GLN A 21 -11.98 -2.11 -23.61
C GLN A 21 -11.04 -1.11 -22.91
N VAL A 22 -10.08 -0.57 -23.68
CA VAL A 22 -9.21 0.49 -23.18
C VAL A 22 -10.02 1.74 -22.94
N LEU A 23 -10.09 2.19 -21.70
CA LEU A 23 -10.73 3.44 -21.30
C LEU A 23 -9.79 4.62 -21.41
N PHE A 24 -8.52 4.41 -21.06
CA PHE A 24 -7.51 5.43 -21.05
C PHE A 24 -6.13 4.82 -21.30
N ALA A 25 -5.24 5.57 -21.96
CA ALA A 25 -3.86 5.17 -22.19
C ALA A 25 -2.93 6.36 -21.90
N PHE A 26 -1.91 6.12 -21.09
CA PHE A 26 -0.91 7.11 -20.71
C PHE A 26 0.48 6.67 -21.12
N ASN A 27 1.29 7.60 -21.62
CA ASN A 27 2.69 7.33 -21.95
C ASN A 27 3.59 8.41 -21.35
N ALA A 28 4.46 8.01 -20.44
CA ALA A 28 5.41 8.87 -19.76
C ALA A 28 6.61 9.29 -20.65
N HIS A 29 6.69 8.79 -21.90
CA HIS A 29 7.73 9.05 -22.90
C HIS A 29 9.16 8.76 -22.40
N ARG A 30 9.77 9.69 -21.65
CA ARG A 30 11.17 9.62 -21.20
C ARG A 30 11.31 9.26 -19.72
N ARG A 31 10.20 9.07 -19.00
CA ARG A 31 10.20 8.74 -17.59
C ARG A 31 9.79 7.27 -17.41
N PHE A 32 10.28 6.64 -16.37
CA PHE A 32 9.87 5.32 -15.98
C PHE A 32 8.63 5.41 -15.10
N VAL A 33 7.60 4.63 -15.36
CA VAL A 33 6.45 4.48 -14.44
C VAL A 33 6.81 3.42 -13.42
N ALA A 34 6.91 3.85 -12.16
CA ALA A 34 7.25 2.96 -11.06
C ALA A 34 6.02 2.17 -10.59
N ASP A 35 4.89 2.87 -10.44
CA ASP A 35 3.62 2.28 -10.05
C ASP A 35 2.47 3.17 -10.52
N ALA A 36 1.25 2.62 -10.56
CA ALA A 36 0.05 3.36 -10.91
C ALA A 36 -1.19 2.70 -10.30
N CYS A 37 -2.18 3.51 -9.93
CA CYS A 37 -3.47 3.04 -9.44
C CYS A 37 -4.62 3.86 -10.03
N VAL A 38 -5.78 3.23 -10.11
CA VAL A 38 -7.04 3.91 -10.40
C VAL A 38 -7.77 4.14 -9.09
N THR A 39 -8.39 5.31 -8.92
CA THR A 39 -9.20 5.60 -7.74
C THR A 39 -10.40 4.66 -7.66
N GLU A 40 -10.90 4.44 -6.45
CA GLU A 40 -11.98 3.46 -6.17
C GLU A 40 -13.27 3.75 -6.96
N ASP A 41 -13.56 5.01 -7.22
CA ASP A 41 -14.69 5.46 -8.05
C ASP A 41 -14.44 5.27 -9.57
N GLY A 42 -13.21 4.91 -9.97
CA GLY A 42 -12.82 4.76 -11.38
C GLY A 42 -12.71 6.09 -12.14
N GLY A 43 -12.65 7.23 -11.44
CA GLY A 43 -12.61 8.55 -12.06
C GLY A 43 -11.22 9.05 -12.42
N TYR A 44 -10.19 8.63 -11.68
CA TYR A 44 -8.83 9.12 -11.82
C TYR A 44 -7.80 7.99 -11.92
N LEU A 45 -6.76 8.22 -12.70
CA LEU A 45 -5.52 7.45 -12.69
C LEU A 45 -4.45 8.28 -11.99
N ALA A 46 -3.79 7.72 -10.99
CA ALA A 46 -2.57 8.25 -10.42
C ALA A 46 -1.39 7.38 -10.86
N ALA A 47 -0.31 7.98 -11.32
CA ALA A 47 0.88 7.28 -11.77
C ALA A 47 2.14 7.94 -11.19
N VAL A 48 3.00 7.14 -10.55
CA VAL A 48 4.32 7.58 -10.12
C VAL A 48 5.30 7.42 -11.25
N THR A 49 5.86 8.53 -11.71
CA THR A 49 6.91 8.56 -12.72
C THR A 49 8.24 8.88 -12.09
N MET A 50 9.27 8.10 -12.43
CA MET A 50 10.64 8.37 -12.03
C MET A 50 11.42 9.01 -13.17
N GLY A 51 12.18 10.03 -12.84
CA GLY A 51 13.12 10.70 -13.74
C GLY A 51 14.44 10.96 -13.02
N GLN A 52 15.41 11.49 -13.75
CA GLN A 52 16.70 11.87 -13.21
C GLN A 52 16.96 13.36 -13.51
N ALA A 53 17.29 14.12 -12.46
CA ALA A 53 17.77 15.48 -12.56
C ALA A 53 19.04 15.61 -11.70
N ASP A 54 20.11 16.19 -12.25
CA ASP A 54 21.40 16.41 -11.55
C ASP A 54 21.97 15.15 -10.86
N SER A 55 21.81 13.99 -11.50
CA SER A 55 22.22 12.68 -10.99
C SER A 55 21.41 12.18 -9.78
N VAL A 56 20.31 12.81 -9.42
CA VAL A 56 19.36 12.39 -8.37
C VAL A 56 18.09 11.85 -9.04
N PHE A 57 17.58 10.74 -8.54
CA PHE A 57 16.26 10.24 -8.95
C PHE A 57 15.18 11.09 -8.31
N ILE A 58 14.21 11.52 -9.11
CA ILE A 58 13.05 12.28 -8.67
C ILE A 58 11.80 11.49 -9.01
N SER A 59 10.99 11.21 -8.01
CA SER A 59 9.66 10.64 -8.17
C SER A 59 8.64 11.77 -8.23
N ASN A 60 7.77 11.71 -9.23
CA ASN A 60 6.66 12.65 -9.39
C ASN A 60 5.37 11.86 -9.58
N LEU A 61 4.35 12.20 -8.82
CA LEU A 61 3.02 11.63 -8.97
C LEU A 61 2.23 12.52 -9.93
N VAL A 62 1.69 11.92 -10.98
CA VAL A 62 0.89 12.58 -12.01
C VAL A 62 -0.52 12.01 -11.96
N ILE A 63 -1.52 12.88 -12.03
CA ILE A 63 -2.92 12.53 -11.89
C ILE A 63 -3.65 12.89 -13.18
N TYR A 64 -4.39 11.93 -13.71
CA TYR A 64 -5.24 12.07 -14.88
C TYR A 64 -6.70 11.86 -14.48
N ASP A 65 -7.57 12.73 -14.95
CA ASP A 65 -9.00 12.45 -15.06
C ASP A 65 -9.18 11.53 -16.30
N LEU A 66 -9.80 10.36 -16.12
CA LEU A 66 -9.94 9.38 -17.20
C LEU A 66 -10.80 9.86 -18.37
N THR A 67 -11.45 11.00 -18.25
CA THR A 67 -12.20 11.65 -19.34
C THR A 67 -11.40 12.67 -20.14
N GLN A 68 -10.11 12.92 -19.77
CA GLN A 68 -9.25 13.96 -20.36
C GLN A 68 -7.88 13.37 -20.73
N GLU A 69 -7.29 13.87 -21.84
CA GLU A 69 -5.97 13.39 -22.31
C GLU A 69 -4.81 13.98 -21.49
N ASP A 70 -4.94 15.22 -21.01
CA ASP A 70 -3.89 15.90 -20.27
C ASP A 70 -4.00 15.63 -18.75
N PRO A 71 -2.86 15.61 -18.03
CA PRO A 71 -2.89 15.48 -16.59
C PRO A 71 -3.59 16.68 -15.94
N VAL A 72 -4.43 16.39 -14.93
CA VAL A 72 -5.15 17.43 -14.19
C VAL A 72 -4.33 17.99 -13.04
N ALA A 73 -3.38 17.23 -12.53
CA ALA A 73 -2.52 17.63 -11.43
C ALA A 73 -1.21 16.82 -11.40
N ASP A 74 -0.21 17.35 -10.70
CA ASP A 74 1.00 16.62 -10.33
C ASP A 74 1.62 17.18 -9.05
N TYR A 75 2.37 16.36 -8.33
CA TYR A 75 3.21 16.78 -7.21
C TYR A 75 4.43 15.89 -7.03
N ALA A 76 5.49 16.44 -6.45
CA ALA A 76 6.68 15.68 -6.10
C ALA A 76 6.34 14.74 -4.93
N VAL A 77 6.65 13.45 -5.08
CA VAL A 77 6.61 12.49 -3.96
C VAL A 77 7.75 12.86 -3.01
N PRO A 78 7.52 12.92 -1.68
CA PRO A 78 8.59 13.12 -0.72
C PRO A 78 9.73 12.12 -0.88
N ASP A 79 10.92 12.47 -0.40
CA ASP A 79 12.15 11.69 -0.54
C ASP A 79 11.92 10.20 -0.28
N GLY A 80 12.42 9.36 -1.20
CA GLY A 80 12.37 7.92 -1.09
C GLY A 80 12.04 7.21 -2.40
N LEU A 81 12.25 5.90 -2.38
CA LEU A 81 11.88 5.01 -3.47
C LEU A 81 10.44 4.52 -3.25
N VAL A 82 9.56 4.82 -4.21
CA VAL A 82 8.18 4.32 -4.15
C VAL A 82 8.16 2.81 -4.31
N THR A 83 7.50 2.14 -3.37
CA THR A 83 7.32 0.69 -3.36
C THR A 83 5.90 0.27 -3.70
N ALA A 84 4.90 1.07 -3.35
CA ALA A 84 3.50 0.83 -3.70
C ALA A 84 2.67 2.10 -3.62
N MET A 85 1.51 2.07 -4.25
CA MET A 85 0.49 3.11 -4.13
C MET A 85 -0.92 2.54 -4.26
N THR A 86 -1.88 3.27 -3.71
CA THR A 86 -3.31 2.96 -3.87
C THR A 86 -4.15 4.23 -3.83
N GLY A 87 -5.31 4.17 -4.50
CA GLY A 87 -6.36 5.18 -4.38
C GLY A 87 -7.41 4.75 -3.37
N ARG A 88 -7.77 5.63 -2.44
CA ARG A 88 -8.81 5.42 -1.44
C ARG A 88 -9.71 6.66 -1.36
N GLY A 89 -10.93 6.58 -1.90
CA GLY A 89 -11.75 7.77 -2.11
C GLY A 89 -11.03 8.81 -2.97
N ASP A 90 -10.89 10.04 -2.46
CA ASP A 90 -10.11 11.12 -3.08
C ASP A 90 -8.63 11.15 -2.65
N ARG A 91 -8.21 10.21 -1.80
CA ARG A 91 -6.83 10.08 -1.31
C ARG A 91 -5.99 9.20 -2.22
N ILE A 92 -4.73 9.56 -2.34
CA ILE A 92 -3.70 8.75 -3.01
C ILE A 92 -2.60 8.49 -1.97
N LEU A 93 -2.51 7.25 -1.53
CA LEU A 93 -1.51 6.81 -0.57
C LEU A 93 -0.31 6.26 -1.33
N THR A 94 0.87 6.71 -0.98
CA THR A 94 2.13 6.31 -1.61
C THR A 94 3.12 5.87 -0.54
N VAL A 95 3.48 4.60 -0.55
CA VAL A 95 4.49 4.02 0.34
C VAL A 95 5.86 4.18 -0.29
N THR A 96 6.78 4.75 0.47
CA THR A 96 8.20 4.82 0.10
C THR A 96 9.06 4.05 1.11
N ASP A 97 10.35 3.95 0.87
CA ASP A 97 11.29 3.38 1.85
C ASP A 97 11.57 4.30 3.04
N THR A 98 11.11 5.56 3.03
CA THR A 98 11.34 6.55 4.09
C THR A 98 10.08 7.11 4.74
N CYS A 99 8.94 7.04 4.06
CA CYS A 99 7.68 7.58 4.55
C CYS A 99 6.45 6.97 3.85
N LEU A 100 5.28 7.14 4.46
CA LEU A 100 3.99 7.06 3.81
C LEU A 100 3.54 8.50 3.48
N ALA A 101 3.33 8.79 2.20
CA ALA A 101 2.82 10.08 1.74
C ALA A 101 1.34 9.95 1.38
N VAL A 102 0.54 10.91 1.81
CA VAL A 102 -0.89 11.00 1.51
C VAL A 102 -1.14 12.28 0.69
N GLY A 103 -1.57 12.10 -0.53
CA GLY A 103 -2.00 13.17 -1.41
C GLY A 103 -3.47 13.07 -1.76
N ASN A 104 -3.94 13.93 -2.66
CA ASN A 104 -5.29 13.85 -3.19
C ASN A 104 -5.33 14.02 -4.73
N THR A 105 -6.47 13.73 -5.32
CA THR A 105 -6.71 13.84 -6.77
C THR A 105 -6.58 15.28 -7.31
N ALA A 106 -6.58 16.31 -6.45
CA ALA A 106 -6.31 17.69 -6.83
C ALA A 106 -4.81 18.04 -6.85
N GLY A 107 -3.92 17.07 -6.64
CA GLY A 107 -2.46 17.27 -6.67
C GLY A 107 -1.89 17.93 -5.41
N LYS A 108 -2.59 17.85 -4.29
CA LYS A 108 -2.11 18.40 -3.02
C LYS A 108 -1.60 17.29 -2.12
N LEU A 109 -0.36 17.41 -1.63
CA LEU A 109 0.14 16.61 -0.53
C LEU A 109 -0.57 17.05 0.76
N LEU A 110 -1.25 16.12 1.45
CA LEU A 110 -2.05 16.37 2.64
C LEU A 110 -1.29 16.07 3.90
N GLY A 111 -0.59 14.93 3.92
CA GLY A 111 0.18 14.47 5.08
C GLY A 111 1.35 13.59 4.69
N THR A 112 2.24 13.38 5.64
CA THR A 112 3.39 12.48 5.48
C THR A 112 3.72 11.87 6.83
N TYR A 113 3.67 10.55 6.92
CA TYR A 113 4.15 9.79 8.07
C TYR A 113 5.60 9.37 7.83
N SER A 114 6.55 10.04 8.50
CA SER A 114 7.97 9.71 8.40
C SER A 114 8.31 8.49 9.24
N TYR A 115 9.13 7.58 8.70
CA TYR A 115 9.64 6.43 9.48
C TYR A 115 10.78 6.80 10.43
N ASN A 116 11.25 8.06 10.41
CA ASN A 116 12.27 8.59 11.33
C ASN A 116 13.57 7.77 11.40
N GLY A 117 13.97 7.20 10.24
CA GLY A 117 15.17 6.36 10.12
C GLY A 117 14.96 4.89 10.47
N GLU A 118 13.74 4.46 10.78
CA GLU A 118 13.37 3.06 10.85
C GLU A 118 13.21 2.49 9.43
N TYR A 119 13.34 1.18 9.28
CA TYR A 119 13.32 0.47 8.01
C TYR A 119 11.97 -0.19 7.78
N LEU A 120 11.31 0.16 6.69
CA LEU A 120 10.08 -0.51 6.25
C LEU A 120 10.39 -1.99 5.92
N ARG A 121 9.62 -2.90 6.51
CA ARG A 121 9.73 -4.34 6.29
C ARG A 121 8.53 -4.90 5.57
N GLU A 122 7.35 -4.69 6.13
CA GLU A 122 6.07 -5.11 5.58
C GLU A 122 5.09 -3.94 5.64
N TYR A 123 4.11 -3.95 4.79
CA TYR A 123 3.01 -3.00 4.78
C TYR A 123 1.79 -3.60 4.09
N ASP A 124 0.61 -3.08 4.42
CA ASP A 124 -0.59 -3.35 3.67
C ASP A 124 -1.49 -2.10 3.61
N LEU A 125 -2.02 -1.85 2.42
CA LEU A 125 -2.88 -0.71 2.08
C LEU A 125 -4.38 -1.08 2.06
N GLY A 126 -4.75 -2.31 2.39
CA GLY A 126 -6.11 -2.84 2.30
C GLY A 126 -7.05 -2.45 3.45
N GLY A 127 -6.59 -1.70 4.44
CA GLY A 127 -7.46 -1.13 5.48
C GLY A 127 -8.48 -0.15 4.91
N GLU A 128 -9.68 -0.05 5.51
CA GLU A 128 -10.77 0.81 5.03
C GLU A 128 -10.40 2.31 5.10
N ASP A 129 -9.78 2.72 6.21
CA ASP A 129 -9.40 4.10 6.53
C ASP A 129 -8.04 4.19 7.23
N TYR A 130 -7.17 3.20 7.01
CA TYR A 130 -5.83 3.14 7.60
C TYR A 130 -4.88 2.31 6.72
N THR A 131 -3.61 2.55 6.93
CA THR A 131 -2.49 1.75 6.39
C THR A 131 -1.77 1.09 7.56
N VAL A 132 -1.34 -0.16 7.42
CA VAL A 132 -0.46 -0.81 8.39
C VAL A 132 0.96 -0.85 7.87
N LEU A 133 1.92 -0.51 8.74
CA LEU A 133 3.35 -0.51 8.46
C LEU A 133 4.06 -1.32 9.53
N GLN A 134 5.00 -2.19 9.13
CA GLN A 134 5.99 -2.76 10.03
C GLN A 134 7.31 -2.03 9.83
N LEU A 135 7.78 -1.37 10.86
CA LEU A 135 9.00 -0.58 10.88
C LEU A 135 10.01 -1.23 11.82
N ASN A 136 11.19 -1.61 11.31
CA ASN A 136 12.25 -2.18 12.11
C ASN A 136 13.29 -1.12 12.50
N ARG A 137 13.83 -1.22 13.71
CA ARG A 137 14.89 -0.32 14.19
C ARG A 137 16.21 -0.50 13.42
N TYR A 138 16.43 -1.69 12.89
CA TYR A 138 17.66 -2.04 12.20
C TYR A 138 17.34 -2.68 10.85
N GLN A 139 18.22 -2.52 9.89
CA GLN A 139 18.08 -3.12 8.56
C GLN A 139 18.02 -4.65 8.61
N SER A 140 18.62 -5.27 9.60
CA SER A 140 18.54 -6.71 9.87
C SER A 140 18.04 -6.96 11.28
N GLY A 141 17.20 -7.98 11.45
CA GLY A 141 16.60 -8.35 12.74
C GLY A 141 15.09 -8.13 12.76
N SER A 142 14.48 -8.45 13.91
CA SER A 142 13.03 -8.51 14.10
C SER A 142 12.50 -7.50 15.13
N VAL A 143 13.38 -6.64 15.65
CA VAL A 143 12.99 -5.63 16.64
C VAL A 143 12.49 -4.38 15.93
N GLY A 144 11.26 -4.02 16.18
CA GLY A 144 10.64 -2.85 15.57
C GLY A 144 9.26 -2.59 16.16
N ARG A 145 8.36 -2.08 15.35
CA ARG A 145 6.98 -1.82 15.73
C ARG A 145 6.03 -1.99 14.54
N LEU A 146 4.82 -2.39 14.84
CA LEU A 146 3.68 -2.22 13.96
C LEU A 146 3.08 -0.84 14.19
N VAL A 147 2.69 -0.18 13.11
CA VAL A 147 2.06 1.14 13.16
C VAL A 147 0.86 1.13 12.25
N THR A 148 -0.23 1.73 12.70
CA THR A 148 -1.37 2.06 11.84
C THR A 148 -1.42 3.57 11.66
N VAL A 149 -1.59 4.01 10.41
CA VAL A 149 -1.60 5.41 9.99
C VAL A 149 -2.90 5.67 9.24
N ASP A 150 -3.56 6.78 9.52
CA ASP A 150 -4.81 7.18 8.87
C ASP A 150 -4.60 7.83 7.49
N ASP A 151 -5.70 8.18 6.83
CA ASP A 151 -5.72 8.81 5.51
C ASP A 151 -5.35 10.31 5.51
N ASP A 152 -4.97 10.85 6.64
CA ASP A 152 -4.37 12.18 6.76
C ASP A 152 -2.86 12.12 7.10
N GLY A 153 -2.30 10.89 7.24
CA GLY A 153 -0.89 10.65 7.53
C GLY A 153 -0.55 10.72 9.02
N GLU A 154 -1.56 10.61 9.89
CA GLU A 154 -1.37 10.65 11.35
C GLU A 154 -1.35 9.23 11.95
N GLU A 155 -0.50 9.00 12.93
CA GLU A 155 -0.41 7.72 13.64
C GLU A 155 -1.67 7.45 14.46
N ILE A 156 -2.39 6.35 14.17
CA ILE A 156 -3.54 5.90 14.96
C ILE A 156 -3.06 5.13 16.19
N ALA A 157 -2.15 4.18 15.99
CA ALA A 157 -1.62 3.33 17.05
C ALA A 157 -0.25 2.78 16.69
N SER A 158 0.51 2.40 17.72
CA SER A 158 1.81 1.75 17.59
C SER A 158 1.93 0.61 18.61
N LEU A 159 2.54 -0.51 18.21
CA LEU A 159 2.78 -1.70 19.00
C LEU A 159 4.22 -2.17 18.83
N ASP A 160 5.01 -2.19 19.90
CA ASP A 160 6.37 -2.72 19.85
C ASP A 160 6.36 -4.22 19.52
N VAL A 161 7.23 -4.62 18.59
CA VAL A 161 7.43 -5.99 18.16
C VAL A 161 8.89 -6.38 18.35
N ALA A 162 9.10 -7.47 19.09
CA ALA A 162 10.44 -8.03 19.32
C ALA A 162 10.66 -9.39 18.66
N GLU A 163 9.69 -9.82 17.85
CA GLU A 163 9.65 -11.12 17.17
C GLU A 163 9.60 -10.91 15.66
N GLU A 164 9.98 -11.96 14.93
CA GLU A 164 9.87 -11.95 13.47
C GLU A 164 8.40 -11.96 13.04
N VAL A 165 8.00 -10.90 12.34
CA VAL A 165 6.75 -10.86 11.57
C VAL A 165 7.04 -11.48 10.22
N ARG A 166 6.26 -12.48 9.83
CA ARG A 166 6.41 -13.18 8.55
C ARG A 166 5.58 -12.55 7.46
N ASP A 167 4.39 -12.05 7.84
CA ASP A 167 3.48 -11.43 6.89
C ASP A 167 2.47 -10.55 7.63
N VAL A 168 1.95 -9.53 6.93
CA VAL A 168 0.93 -8.59 7.41
C VAL A 168 -0.12 -8.43 6.32
N SER A 169 -1.39 -8.53 6.68
CA SER A 169 -2.49 -8.26 5.75
C SER A 169 -3.60 -7.46 6.43
N ALA A 170 -4.15 -6.49 5.72
CA ALA A 170 -5.25 -5.65 6.20
C ALA A 170 -6.43 -5.68 5.24
N CYS A 171 -7.65 -5.70 5.79
CA CYS A 171 -8.87 -5.56 5.00
C CYS A 171 -10.00 -5.00 5.86
N GLY A 172 -10.65 -3.95 5.38
CA GLY A 172 -11.70 -3.28 6.14
C GLY A 172 -11.17 -2.78 7.49
N ARG A 173 -11.80 -3.21 8.58
CA ARG A 173 -11.45 -2.78 9.95
C ARG A 173 -10.41 -3.65 10.63
N TYR A 174 -9.98 -4.74 10.00
CA TYR A 174 -9.12 -5.75 10.60
C TYR A 174 -7.78 -5.83 9.90
N LEU A 175 -6.77 -6.16 10.66
CA LEU A 175 -5.46 -6.55 10.15
C LEU A 175 -4.99 -7.83 10.84
N SER A 176 -4.30 -8.66 10.10
CA SER A 176 -3.67 -9.87 10.61
C SER A 176 -2.15 -9.78 10.52
N VAL A 177 -1.50 -10.34 11.52
CA VAL A 177 -0.04 -10.41 11.63
C VAL A 177 0.35 -11.85 11.87
N LEU A 178 1.11 -12.41 10.95
CA LEU A 178 1.63 -13.78 11.04
C LEU A 178 3.00 -13.76 11.72
N TYR A 179 3.09 -14.43 12.86
CA TYR A 179 4.34 -14.75 13.56
C TYR A 179 4.77 -16.20 13.29
N ALA A 180 5.88 -16.61 13.85
CA ALA A 180 6.40 -17.96 13.68
C ALA A 180 5.48 -19.04 14.29
N ASP A 181 4.82 -18.73 15.40
CA ASP A 181 4.05 -19.67 16.23
C ASP A 181 2.56 -19.32 16.37
N ARG A 182 2.14 -18.18 15.84
CA ARG A 182 0.76 -17.69 15.96
C ARG A 182 0.36 -16.72 14.87
N LEU A 183 -0.92 -16.62 14.64
CA LEU A 183 -1.59 -15.58 13.88
C LEU A 183 -2.36 -14.69 14.86
N MET A 184 -2.15 -13.39 14.78
CA MET A 184 -2.88 -12.39 15.56
C MET A 184 -3.76 -11.56 14.63
N VAL A 185 -5.02 -11.39 14.97
CA VAL A 185 -5.94 -10.46 14.30
C VAL A 185 -6.16 -9.27 15.22
N TYR A 186 -6.00 -8.07 14.68
CA TYR A 186 -6.14 -6.80 15.39
C TYR A 186 -7.20 -5.92 14.72
N ASN A 187 -7.70 -4.94 15.45
CA ASN A 187 -8.35 -3.76 14.87
C ASN A 187 -7.31 -2.68 14.52
N ARG A 188 -7.75 -1.58 13.91
CA ARG A 188 -6.87 -0.45 13.52
C ARG A 188 -6.17 0.24 14.72
N GLN A 189 -6.68 0.08 15.96
CA GLN A 189 -6.03 0.56 17.20
C GLN A 189 -5.02 -0.46 17.76
N LEU A 190 -4.67 -1.50 17.00
CA LEU A 190 -3.77 -2.59 17.40
C LEU A 190 -4.24 -3.34 18.67
N GLN A 191 -5.55 -3.32 18.94
CA GLN A 191 -6.16 -4.13 19.99
C GLN A 191 -6.46 -5.53 19.42
N VAL A 192 -6.10 -6.56 20.19
CA VAL A 192 -6.28 -7.96 19.78
C VAL A 192 -7.77 -8.28 19.64
N TYR A 193 -8.16 -8.77 18.47
CA TYR A 193 -9.49 -9.29 18.17
C TYR A 193 -9.52 -10.80 18.31
N ALA A 194 -8.54 -11.51 17.75
CA ALA A 194 -8.44 -12.97 17.80
C ALA A 194 -6.98 -13.43 17.75
N THR A 195 -6.74 -14.66 18.22
CA THR A 195 -5.44 -15.33 18.16
C THR A 195 -5.63 -16.79 17.77
N LEU A 196 -4.84 -17.25 16.80
CA LEU A 196 -4.69 -18.67 16.46
C LEU A 196 -3.26 -19.10 16.75
N HIS A 197 -3.09 -20.21 17.48
CA HIS A 197 -1.80 -20.82 17.75
C HIS A 197 -1.50 -21.96 16.77
N GLY A 198 -0.22 -22.12 16.42
CA GLY A 198 0.26 -23.23 15.61
C GLY A 198 -0.03 -23.16 14.11
N PRO A 199 0.06 -21.99 13.43
CA PRO A 199 -0.06 -21.91 11.97
C PRO A 199 1.26 -22.34 11.30
N GLU A 200 1.80 -23.50 11.65
CA GLU A 200 3.20 -23.92 11.42
C GLU A 200 3.62 -23.93 9.94
N HIS A 201 2.69 -24.13 9.02
CA HIS A 201 2.97 -24.24 7.58
C HIS A 201 2.53 -23.01 6.78
N THR A 202 1.98 -22.00 7.46
CA THR A 202 1.51 -20.76 6.83
C THR A 202 2.71 -19.87 6.46
N ARG A 203 2.68 -19.34 5.24
CA ARG A 203 3.68 -18.41 4.71
C ARG A 203 3.13 -17.02 4.51
N GLU A 204 1.88 -16.94 4.05
CA GLU A 204 1.18 -15.71 3.74
C GLU A 204 -0.22 -15.74 4.33
N VAL A 205 -0.75 -14.58 4.63
CA VAL A 205 -2.11 -14.40 5.15
C VAL A 205 -2.87 -13.35 4.35
N LEU A 206 -4.16 -13.60 4.13
CA LEU A 206 -5.06 -12.62 3.51
C LEU A 206 -6.24 -12.38 4.44
N THR A 207 -6.30 -11.18 4.99
CA THR A 207 -7.40 -10.73 5.85
C THR A 207 -8.63 -10.43 5.01
N ARG A 208 -9.81 -10.75 5.51
CA ARG A 208 -11.09 -10.42 4.89
C ARG A 208 -11.83 -9.38 5.72
N ALA A 209 -12.78 -8.68 5.10
CA ALA A 209 -13.52 -7.60 5.73
C ALA A 209 -14.36 -8.04 6.95
N ASP A 210 -14.69 -9.34 7.07
CA ASP A 210 -15.37 -9.92 8.22
C ASP A 210 -14.44 -10.33 9.38
N GLY A 211 -13.12 -10.11 9.22
CA GLY A 211 -12.09 -10.47 10.19
C GLY A 211 -11.59 -11.92 10.05
N SER A 212 -12.17 -12.73 9.17
CA SER A 212 -11.61 -14.04 8.85
C SER A 212 -10.30 -13.90 8.08
N VAL A 213 -9.43 -14.91 8.19
CA VAL A 213 -8.10 -14.87 7.57
C VAL A 213 -7.86 -16.15 6.77
N LEU A 214 -7.56 -15.99 5.48
CA LEU A 214 -7.07 -17.09 4.66
C LEU A 214 -5.57 -17.25 4.90
N MET A 215 -5.17 -18.40 5.40
CA MET A 215 -3.79 -18.79 5.63
C MET A 215 -3.30 -19.63 4.45
N ILE A 216 -2.20 -19.23 3.83
CA ILE A 216 -1.66 -19.85 2.62
C ILE A 216 -0.32 -20.50 2.95
N GLY A 217 -0.24 -21.81 2.76
CA GLY A 217 0.97 -22.61 2.87
C GLY A 217 1.57 -22.94 1.50
N ALA A 218 2.53 -23.86 1.48
CA ALA A 218 3.16 -24.30 0.23
C ALA A 218 2.21 -25.13 -0.65
N ASP A 219 1.31 -25.89 -0.03
CA ASP A 219 0.45 -26.92 -0.64
C ASP A 219 -0.97 -26.92 -0.07
N SER A 220 -1.30 -25.99 0.80
CA SER A 220 -2.57 -25.88 1.49
C SER A 220 -3.03 -24.44 1.64
N ALA A 221 -4.32 -24.24 1.73
CA ALA A 221 -4.94 -22.97 2.13
C ALA A 221 -6.05 -23.29 3.16
N GLU A 222 -6.02 -22.61 4.28
CA GLU A 222 -6.94 -22.80 5.39
C GLU A 222 -7.61 -21.48 5.77
N LEU A 223 -8.89 -21.52 6.14
CA LEU A 223 -9.62 -20.35 6.58
C LEU A 223 -9.77 -20.36 8.10
N PHE A 224 -9.17 -19.35 8.74
CA PHE A 224 -9.42 -19.07 10.15
C PHE A 224 -10.67 -18.19 10.30
N LEU A 225 -11.59 -18.61 11.13
CA LEU A 225 -12.80 -17.87 11.52
C LEU A 225 -12.66 -17.50 13.00
N PRO A 226 -12.41 -16.21 13.32
CA PRO A 226 -12.25 -15.74 14.70
C PRO A 226 -13.55 -15.73 15.51
#